data_08e493c43f144c0e62cde56ec4db8866
#
_entry.id   08e493c43f144c0e62cde56ec4db8866
#
_cell.length_a   1.000
_cell.length_b   1.000
_cell.length_c   1.000
_cell.angle_alpha   90.00
_cell.angle_beta   90.00
_cell.angle_gamma   90.00
#
_symmetry.space_group_name_H-M   'P 1'
#
loop_
_entity.id
_entity.type
_entity.pdbx_description
1 polymer ?
#
loop_
_entity_poly.entity_id
_entity_poly.type
_entity_poly.pdbx_seq_one_letter_code
_entity_poly.pdbx_strand_id
1 'polypeptide(L)'
;VNILPIAQRKARYVLAFMIPLFTVVLYCFDLSTLQVNVFFQLIMLLFEAFAVIHLGDMEARYKELTKYYELTNYIANEREDFSRLLHNDVLQDIGGAKNLLSLRSPDVDETKRILSDLELRVRNMMNFYSSNIFSGYASWEHIGYMLDAIKKLYPKKNILVDFTIASEARIALKKDNSLEQTMQIIKELVNNVYKHAAATFIHLEIALNEESKLVITCQNDGAKPNDIENILSSKGGMLFLTVLINGNGGNIQYLEKDGILTATAVLGRKNEDITI
;
A
#
# COMPACT_ATOMS: atom_id res chain seq x y z
N VAL A 1 -15.81 -8.78 -13.13
CA VAL A 1 -15.89 -8.00 -11.89
C VAL A 1 -16.19 -6.50 -12.12
N ASN A 2 -16.15 -6.01 -13.37
CA ASN A 2 -16.34 -4.59 -13.71
C ASN A 2 -17.76 -4.21 -14.21
N ILE A 3 -18.77 -5.05 -14.02
CA ILE A 3 -20.11 -4.82 -14.58
C ILE A 3 -20.93 -3.83 -13.74
N LEU A 4 -20.79 -3.83 -12.42
CA LEU A 4 -21.57 -2.98 -11.51
C LEU A 4 -21.37 -1.46 -11.70
N PRO A 5 -20.16 -0.92 -11.85
CA PRO A 5 -19.95 0.51 -12.06
C PRO A 5 -20.54 1.01 -13.39
N ILE A 6 -20.52 0.14 -14.43
CA ILE A 6 -21.08 0.45 -15.74
C ILE A 6 -22.60 0.44 -15.68
N ALA A 7 -23.19 -0.51 -14.96
CA ALA A 7 -24.63 -0.61 -14.75
C ALA A 7 -25.17 0.60 -13.96
N GLN A 8 -24.47 1.03 -12.91
CA GLN A 8 -24.85 2.21 -12.12
C GLN A 8 -24.73 3.51 -12.93
N ARG A 9 -23.68 3.66 -13.72
CA ARG A 9 -23.52 4.83 -14.60
C ARG A 9 -24.64 4.89 -15.64
N LYS A 10 -25.00 3.74 -16.23
CA LYS A 10 -26.14 3.65 -17.17
C LYS A 10 -27.47 3.94 -16.47
N ALA A 11 -27.68 3.46 -15.24
CA ALA A 11 -28.90 3.74 -14.46
C ALA A 11 -29.09 5.23 -14.19
N ARG A 12 -28.03 6.01 -13.93
CA ARG A 12 -28.11 7.47 -13.80
C ARG A 12 -28.57 8.15 -15.07
N TYR A 13 -28.04 7.75 -16.22
CA TYR A 13 -28.47 8.30 -17.51
C TYR A 13 -29.91 7.90 -17.85
N VAL A 14 -30.31 6.67 -17.53
CA VAL A 14 -31.70 6.22 -17.72
C VAL A 14 -32.65 7.03 -16.85
N LEU A 15 -32.34 7.23 -15.56
CA LEU A 15 -33.15 8.06 -14.67
C LEU A 15 -33.22 9.51 -15.13
N ALA A 16 -32.09 10.12 -15.52
CA ALA A 16 -32.04 11.50 -16.00
C ALA A 16 -32.82 11.68 -17.32
N PHE A 17 -32.97 10.64 -18.13
CA PHE A 17 -33.74 10.66 -19.38
C PHE A 17 -35.24 10.37 -19.18
N MET A 18 -35.56 9.46 -18.22
CA MET A 18 -36.94 9.04 -17.97
C MET A 18 -37.80 10.19 -17.44
N ILE A 19 -37.23 11.14 -16.66
CA ILE A 19 -37.98 12.23 -16.04
C ILE A 19 -38.49 13.24 -17.07
N PRO A 20 -37.67 13.81 -17.96
CA PRO A 20 -38.16 14.66 -19.04
C PRO A 20 -39.16 13.93 -19.93
N LEU A 21 -38.91 12.65 -20.25
CA LEU A 21 -39.83 11.82 -21.03
C LEU A 21 -41.20 11.68 -20.38
N PHE A 22 -41.23 11.40 -19.05
CA PHE A 22 -42.46 11.29 -18.30
C PHE A 22 -43.21 12.62 -18.22
N THR A 23 -42.49 13.74 -18.04
CA THR A 23 -43.09 15.09 -18.08
C THR A 23 -43.74 15.38 -19.41
N VAL A 24 -43.10 15.03 -20.53
CA VAL A 24 -43.67 15.17 -21.89
C VAL A 24 -44.92 14.30 -22.05
N VAL A 25 -44.88 13.05 -21.56
CA VAL A 25 -46.04 12.13 -21.60
C VAL A 25 -47.22 12.71 -20.79
N LEU A 26 -46.99 13.20 -19.57
CA LEU A 26 -48.02 13.83 -18.77
C LEU A 26 -48.64 15.06 -19.47
N TYR A 27 -47.82 15.86 -20.14
CA TYR A 27 -48.27 17.01 -20.89
C TYR A 27 -49.11 16.63 -22.14
N CYS A 28 -48.73 15.57 -22.85
CA CYS A 28 -49.45 15.07 -24.03
C CYS A 28 -50.81 14.45 -23.69
N PHE A 29 -50.98 13.91 -22.47
CA PHE A 29 -52.24 13.27 -22.04
C PHE A 29 -53.22 14.24 -21.38
N ASP A 30 -52.98 15.58 -21.43
CA ASP A 30 -53.89 16.63 -20.93
C ASP A 30 -54.57 16.26 -19.63
N LEU A 31 -53.77 15.86 -18.63
CA LEU A 31 -54.24 15.61 -17.27
C LEU A 31 -54.58 16.97 -16.66
N SER A 32 -55.84 17.29 -16.78
CA SER A 32 -56.50 18.56 -16.95
C SER A 32 -56.58 19.48 -15.72
N THR A 33 -55.79 19.24 -14.69
CA THR A 33 -55.65 20.25 -13.63
C THR A 33 -54.19 20.60 -13.43
N LEU A 34 -53.85 21.86 -13.62
CA LEU A 34 -52.54 22.45 -13.40
C LEU A 34 -51.96 22.04 -12.05
N GLN A 35 -52.76 21.92 -11.03
CA GLN A 35 -52.40 21.52 -9.65
C GLN A 35 -51.94 20.07 -9.56
N VAL A 36 -52.62 19.13 -10.23
CA VAL A 36 -52.21 17.70 -10.25
C VAL A 36 -50.89 17.52 -10.95
N ASN A 37 -50.69 18.24 -12.06
CA ASN A 37 -49.46 18.18 -12.82
C ASN A 37 -48.25 18.71 -12.00
N VAL A 38 -48.42 19.84 -11.31
CA VAL A 38 -47.38 20.42 -10.44
C VAL A 38 -47.05 19.46 -9.27
N PHE A 39 -48.05 18.83 -8.66
CA PHE A 39 -47.85 17.89 -7.59
C PHE A 39 -47.07 16.64 -8.03
N PHE A 40 -47.41 16.07 -9.20
CA PHE A 40 -46.66 14.95 -9.77
C PHE A 40 -45.23 15.33 -10.13
N GLN A 41 -45.00 16.49 -10.70
CA GLN A 41 -43.67 17.01 -11.00
C GLN A 41 -42.82 17.14 -9.73
N LEU A 42 -43.38 17.62 -8.63
CA LEU A 42 -42.71 17.77 -7.35
C LEU A 42 -42.32 16.40 -6.76
N ILE A 43 -43.22 15.40 -6.81
CA ILE A 43 -42.95 14.04 -6.38
C ILE A 43 -41.82 13.42 -7.20
N MET A 44 -41.83 13.59 -8.52
CA MET A 44 -40.81 13.07 -9.41
C MET A 44 -39.45 13.71 -9.14
N LEU A 45 -39.42 15.02 -8.87
CA LEU A 45 -38.18 15.75 -8.51
C LEU A 45 -37.59 15.25 -7.18
N LEU A 46 -38.46 14.99 -6.19
CA LEU A 46 -38.03 14.39 -4.91
C LEU A 46 -37.50 12.98 -5.08
N PHE A 47 -38.15 12.17 -5.93
CA PHE A 47 -37.69 10.83 -6.23
C PHE A 47 -36.35 10.82 -6.96
N GLU A 48 -36.15 11.75 -7.90
CA GLU A 48 -34.88 11.94 -8.61
C GLU A 48 -33.77 12.33 -7.62
N ALA A 49 -34.02 13.34 -6.79
CA ALA A 49 -33.06 13.76 -5.78
C ALA A 49 -32.67 12.60 -4.84
N PHE A 50 -33.65 11.84 -4.37
CA PHE A 50 -33.40 10.65 -3.55
C PHE A 50 -32.58 9.59 -4.31
N ALA A 51 -32.94 9.29 -5.55
CA ALA A 51 -32.22 8.31 -6.37
C ALA A 51 -30.77 8.74 -6.64
N VAL A 52 -30.53 10.02 -6.91
CA VAL A 52 -29.17 10.56 -7.12
C VAL A 52 -28.31 10.45 -5.84
N ILE A 53 -28.89 10.83 -4.69
CA ILE A 53 -28.21 10.72 -3.39
C ILE A 53 -27.89 9.25 -3.09
N HIS A 54 -28.87 8.37 -3.23
CA HIS A 54 -28.70 6.95 -2.92
C HIS A 54 -27.67 6.27 -3.84
N LEU A 55 -27.70 6.57 -5.14
CA LEU A 55 -26.71 6.07 -6.10
C LEU A 55 -25.31 6.61 -5.78
N GLY A 56 -25.21 7.87 -5.33
CA GLY A 56 -23.95 8.46 -4.89
C GLY A 56 -23.36 7.75 -3.68
N ASP A 57 -24.19 7.48 -2.67
CA ASP A 57 -23.79 6.73 -1.46
C ASP A 57 -23.37 5.29 -1.79
N MET A 58 -24.14 4.60 -2.64
CA MET A 58 -23.76 3.27 -3.12
C MET A 58 -22.43 3.25 -3.87
N GLU A 59 -22.15 4.25 -4.69
CA GLU A 59 -20.87 4.34 -5.40
C GLU A 59 -19.70 4.58 -4.43
N ALA A 60 -19.89 5.41 -3.42
CA ALA A 60 -18.90 5.65 -2.37
C ALA A 60 -18.59 4.36 -1.60
N ARG A 61 -19.62 3.65 -1.13
CA ARG A 61 -19.48 2.35 -0.44
C ARG A 61 -18.83 1.29 -1.32
N TYR A 62 -19.17 1.25 -2.61
CA TYR A 62 -18.54 0.31 -3.54
C TYR A 62 -17.05 0.59 -3.72
N LYS A 63 -16.66 1.86 -3.85
CA LYS A 63 -15.24 2.25 -3.92
C LYS A 63 -14.48 1.85 -2.65
N GLU A 64 -15.10 2.02 -1.49
CA GLU A 64 -14.53 1.63 -0.21
C GLU A 64 -14.35 0.10 -0.12
N LEU A 65 -15.39 -0.66 -0.44
CA LEU A 65 -15.31 -2.13 -0.49
C LEU A 65 -14.24 -2.63 -1.47
N THR A 66 -14.09 -1.97 -2.62
CA THR A 66 -13.05 -2.33 -3.59
C THR A 66 -11.66 -2.11 -3.00
N LYS A 67 -11.44 -1.01 -2.28
CA LYS A 67 -10.17 -0.76 -1.57
C LYS A 67 -9.87 -1.84 -0.52
N TYR A 68 -10.86 -2.24 0.27
CA TYR A 68 -10.70 -3.32 1.24
C TYR A 68 -10.37 -4.65 0.57
N TYR A 69 -11.04 -4.97 -0.54
CA TYR A 69 -10.76 -6.18 -1.29
C TYR A 69 -9.33 -6.18 -1.89
N GLU A 70 -8.90 -5.07 -2.48
CA GLU A 70 -7.55 -4.92 -3.03
C GLU A 70 -6.48 -5.01 -1.93
N LEU A 71 -6.72 -4.42 -0.76
CA LEU A 71 -5.84 -4.53 0.41
C LEU A 71 -5.75 -5.98 0.92
N THR A 72 -6.88 -6.68 1.00
CA THR A 72 -6.91 -8.08 1.42
C THR A 72 -6.14 -8.97 0.45
N ASN A 73 -6.29 -8.74 -0.86
CA ASN A 73 -5.53 -9.45 -1.88
C ASN A 73 -4.03 -9.16 -1.80
N TYR A 74 -3.66 -7.90 -1.53
CA TYR A 74 -2.25 -7.54 -1.32
C TYR A 74 -1.64 -8.31 -0.14
N ILE A 75 -2.32 -8.34 1.01
CA ILE A 75 -1.87 -9.09 2.20
C ILE A 75 -1.78 -10.61 1.90
N ALA A 76 -2.74 -11.14 1.15
CA ALA A 76 -2.74 -12.54 0.76
C ALA A 76 -1.54 -12.88 -0.17
N ASN A 77 -1.24 -12.01 -1.12
CA ASN A 77 -0.10 -12.17 -2.04
C ASN A 77 1.24 -12.06 -1.29
N GLU A 78 1.39 -11.11 -0.35
CA GLU A 78 2.56 -11.01 0.52
C GLU A 78 2.79 -12.31 1.31
N ARG A 79 1.71 -12.90 1.81
CA ARG A 79 1.73 -14.15 2.55
C ARG A 79 2.13 -15.33 1.65
N GLU A 80 1.67 -15.35 0.41
CA GLU A 80 2.04 -16.38 -0.57
C GLU A 80 3.51 -16.24 -1.00
N ASP A 81 4.00 -15.02 -1.21
CA ASP A 81 5.40 -14.75 -1.52
C ASP A 81 6.31 -15.21 -0.37
N PHE A 82 5.94 -14.94 0.88
CA PHE A 82 6.62 -15.45 2.05
C PHE A 82 6.65 -16.99 2.10
N SER A 83 5.49 -17.61 1.85
CA SER A 83 5.39 -19.07 1.82
C SER A 83 6.25 -19.69 0.72
N ARG A 84 6.31 -19.09 -0.47
CA ARG A 84 7.17 -19.54 -1.58
C ARG A 84 8.65 -19.40 -1.25
N LEU A 85 9.07 -18.30 -0.64
CA LEU A 85 10.45 -18.10 -0.20
C LEU A 85 10.85 -19.14 0.85
N LEU A 86 9.99 -19.38 1.85
CA LEU A 86 10.23 -20.43 2.84
C LEU A 86 10.32 -21.81 2.20
N HIS A 87 9.41 -22.13 1.30
CA HIS A 87 9.37 -23.43 0.67
C HIS A 87 10.59 -23.70 -0.20
N ASN A 88 10.98 -22.75 -1.04
CA ASN A 88 12.04 -22.94 -2.01
C ASN A 88 13.43 -22.89 -1.35
N ASP A 89 13.69 -21.87 -0.52
CA ASP A 89 15.03 -21.65 0.06
C ASP A 89 15.27 -22.59 1.25
N VAL A 90 14.31 -22.67 2.18
CA VAL A 90 14.46 -23.44 3.41
C VAL A 90 14.49 -24.94 3.13
N LEU A 91 13.55 -25.45 2.31
CA LEU A 91 13.52 -26.88 2.01
C LEU A 91 14.70 -27.32 1.15
N GLN A 92 15.19 -26.48 0.25
CA GLN A 92 16.38 -26.78 -0.56
C GLN A 92 17.63 -26.91 0.32
N ASP A 93 17.83 -26.00 1.26
CA ASP A 93 19.00 -26.03 2.15
C ASP A 93 18.93 -27.18 3.16
N ILE A 94 17.75 -27.48 3.70
CA ILE A 94 17.54 -28.69 4.54
C ILE A 94 17.86 -29.95 3.74
N GLY A 95 17.42 -30.02 2.48
CA GLY A 95 17.70 -31.10 1.56
C GLY A 95 19.21 -31.26 1.30
N GLY A 96 19.89 -30.14 1.05
CA GLY A 96 21.35 -30.11 0.89
C GLY A 96 22.09 -30.58 2.12
N ALA A 97 21.75 -30.08 3.30
CA ALA A 97 22.32 -30.49 4.57
C ALA A 97 22.10 -31.98 4.85
N LYS A 98 20.88 -32.48 4.58
CA LYS A 98 20.57 -33.92 4.70
C LYS A 98 21.39 -34.79 3.76
N ASN A 99 21.59 -34.34 2.52
CA ASN A 99 22.40 -35.05 1.53
C ASN A 99 23.86 -35.13 1.98
N LEU A 100 24.45 -34.03 2.49
CA LEU A 100 25.82 -34.04 3.02
C LEU A 100 26.01 -34.99 4.18
N LEU A 101 25.04 -35.11 5.08
CA LEU A 101 25.05 -36.07 6.19
C LEU A 101 24.88 -37.51 5.72
N SER A 102 24.29 -37.76 4.56
CA SER A 102 24.06 -39.08 4.00
C SER A 102 25.25 -39.65 3.20
N LEU A 103 26.31 -38.88 3.03
CA LEU A 103 27.53 -39.34 2.36
C LEU A 103 28.26 -40.40 3.19
N ARG A 104 29.07 -41.26 2.53
CA ARG A 104 29.93 -42.28 3.21
C ARG A 104 30.92 -41.63 4.19
N SER A 105 31.33 -40.39 3.92
CA SER A 105 32.11 -39.53 4.83
C SER A 105 31.30 -38.22 5.01
N PRO A 106 30.50 -38.11 6.07
CA PRO A 106 29.66 -36.95 6.28
C PRO A 106 30.50 -35.65 6.45
N ASP A 107 30.16 -34.62 5.70
CA ASP A 107 30.75 -33.31 5.91
C ASP A 107 29.94 -32.54 6.96
N VAL A 108 30.31 -32.73 8.23
CA VAL A 108 29.62 -32.13 9.38
C VAL A 108 29.81 -30.63 9.45
N ASP A 109 30.99 -30.12 9.06
CA ASP A 109 31.32 -28.70 9.17
C ASP A 109 30.58 -27.90 8.09
N GLU A 110 30.53 -28.38 6.86
CA GLU A 110 29.73 -27.74 5.80
C GLU A 110 28.23 -27.84 6.11
N THR A 111 27.76 -28.96 6.67
CA THR A 111 26.38 -29.09 7.12
C THR A 111 26.03 -28.08 8.20
N LYS A 112 26.87 -27.88 9.18
CA LYS A 112 26.68 -26.84 10.22
C LYS A 112 26.64 -25.44 9.62
N ARG A 113 27.51 -25.15 8.67
CA ARG A 113 27.56 -23.86 7.97
C ARG A 113 26.23 -23.57 7.25
N ILE A 114 25.73 -24.55 6.46
CA ILE A 114 24.46 -24.42 5.76
C ILE A 114 23.30 -24.20 6.73
N LEU A 115 23.25 -24.97 7.83
CA LEU A 115 22.18 -24.83 8.82
C LEU A 115 22.23 -23.48 9.56
N SER A 116 23.43 -22.97 9.87
CA SER A 116 23.59 -21.66 10.51
C SER A 116 23.17 -20.52 9.58
N ASP A 117 23.54 -20.59 8.30
CA ASP A 117 23.12 -19.65 7.26
C ASP A 117 21.61 -19.69 7.06
N LEU A 118 21.03 -20.89 7.08
CA LEU A 118 19.58 -21.09 6.99
C LEU A 118 18.86 -20.49 8.19
N GLU A 119 19.31 -20.74 9.41
CA GLU A 119 18.73 -20.16 10.63
C GLU A 119 18.72 -18.64 10.55
N LEU A 120 19.83 -18.02 10.14
CA LEU A 120 19.94 -16.58 9.99
C LEU A 120 18.97 -16.04 8.93
N ARG A 121 18.83 -16.72 7.78
CA ARG A 121 17.91 -16.33 6.72
C ARG A 121 16.45 -16.46 7.16
N VAL A 122 16.07 -17.56 7.80
CA VAL A 122 14.70 -17.75 8.34
C VAL A 122 14.38 -16.67 9.37
N ARG A 123 15.30 -16.36 10.28
CA ARG A 123 15.13 -15.30 11.27
C ARG A 123 14.95 -13.94 10.61
N ASN A 124 15.74 -13.60 9.59
CA ASN A 124 15.62 -12.35 8.84
C ASN A 124 14.28 -12.28 8.07
N MET A 125 13.84 -13.38 7.46
CA MET A 125 12.52 -13.46 6.81
C MET A 125 11.39 -13.27 7.82
N MET A 126 11.44 -13.95 8.96
CA MET A 126 10.44 -13.78 10.01
C MET A 126 10.40 -12.34 10.51
N ASN A 127 11.55 -11.72 10.71
CA ASN A 127 11.62 -10.31 11.12
C ASN A 127 11.05 -9.35 10.06
N PHE A 128 11.24 -9.66 8.78
CA PHE A 128 10.71 -8.86 7.68
C PHE A 128 9.19 -8.95 7.55
N TYR A 129 8.62 -10.17 7.69
CA TYR A 129 7.19 -10.40 7.48
C TYR A 129 6.33 -10.27 8.76
N SER A 130 6.94 -10.28 9.94
CA SER A 130 6.22 -10.13 11.20
C SER A 130 6.26 -8.69 11.67
N SER A 131 5.17 -7.97 11.48
CA SER A 131 4.97 -6.62 12.03
C SER A 131 4.95 -6.59 13.58
N ASN A 132 4.77 -7.74 14.23
CA ASN A 132 4.66 -7.84 15.70
C ASN A 132 6.01 -7.93 16.44
N ILE A 133 7.13 -8.12 15.74
CA ILE A 133 8.43 -8.28 16.39
C ILE A 133 8.93 -6.95 16.98
N PHE A 134 8.39 -5.82 16.52
CA PHE A 134 8.78 -4.49 16.96
C PHE A 134 7.93 -3.94 18.11
N SER A 135 6.93 -4.68 18.59
CA SER A 135 5.92 -4.21 19.55
C SER A 135 6.38 -4.07 21.00
N GLY A 136 7.65 -4.04 21.28
CA GLY A 136 8.10 -3.90 22.65
C GLY A 136 9.23 -2.91 22.90
N TYR A 137 10.17 -2.78 21.97
CA TYR A 137 11.38 -1.96 22.10
C TYR A 137 11.90 -1.49 20.75
N ALA A 138 11.01 -1.03 19.86
CA ALA A 138 11.44 -0.55 18.56
C ALA A 138 12.31 0.69 18.71
N SER A 139 13.56 0.57 18.30
CA SER A 139 14.52 1.66 18.18
C SER A 139 14.73 1.97 16.70
N TRP A 140 15.07 3.20 16.36
CA TRP A 140 15.43 3.58 14.98
C TRP A 140 16.56 2.70 14.39
N GLU A 141 17.37 2.08 15.23
CA GLU A 141 18.41 1.11 14.82
C GLU A 141 17.83 -0.12 14.11
N HIS A 142 16.58 -0.47 14.42
CA HIS A 142 15.88 -1.57 13.76
C HIS A 142 15.63 -1.31 12.26
N ILE A 143 15.61 -0.03 11.85
CA ILE A 143 15.52 0.32 10.42
C ILE A 143 16.73 -0.23 9.67
N GLY A 144 17.93 -0.08 10.21
CA GLY A 144 19.15 -0.66 9.64
C GLY A 144 19.07 -2.19 9.49
N TYR A 145 18.64 -2.89 10.55
CA TYR A 145 18.45 -4.34 10.50
C TYR A 145 17.41 -4.77 9.45
N MET A 146 16.33 -4.00 9.32
CA MET A 146 15.30 -4.26 8.31
C MET A 146 15.84 -4.06 6.89
N LEU A 147 16.61 -3.00 6.63
CA LEU A 147 17.25 -2.76 5.33
C LEU A 147 18.24 -3.88 4.97
N ASP A 148 19.02 -4.36 5.92
CA ASP A 148 19.90 -5.51 5.74
C ASP A 148 19.12 -6.80 5.45
N ALA A 149 17.97 -7.00 6.10
CA ALA A 149 17.11 -8.14 5.83
C ALA A 149 16.54 -8.08 4.41
N ILE A 150 16.06 -6.91 3.96
CA ILE A 150 15.58 -6.72 2.59
C ILE A 150 16.69 -7.03 1.59
N LYS A 151 17.89 -6.48 1.77
CA LYS A 151 19.05 -6.75 0.90
C LYS A 151 19.33 -8.24 0.76
N LYS A 152 19.24 -9.00 1.85
CA LYS A 152 19.47 -10.46 1.87
C LYS A 152 18.38 -11.26 1.15
N LEU A 153 17.15 -10.71 1.03
CA LEU A 153 16.10 -11.34 0.24
C LEU A 153 16.35 -11.27 -1.27
N TYR A 154 17.20 -10.34 -1.73
CA TYR A 154 17.50 -10.14 -3.14
C TYR A 154 19.00 -10.30 -3.44
N PRO A 155 19.60 -11.49 -3.25
CA PRO A 155 21.05 -11.68 -3.33
C PRO A 155 21.64 -11.42 -4.75
N LYS A 156 20.78 -11.47 -5.78
CA LYS A 156 21.17 -11.19 -7.17
C LYS A 156 21.21 -9.70 -7.52
N LYS A 157 20.69 -8.83 -6.64
CA LYS A 157 20.66 -7.37 -6.85
C LYS A 157 21.73 -6.71 -5.98
N ASN A 158 22.67 -6.07 -6.62
CA ASN A 158 23.72 -5.32 -5.92
C ASN A 158 23.34 -3.84 -5.88
N ILE A 159 22.47 -3.47 -4.94
CA ILE A 159 22.01 -2.10 -4.73
C ILE A 159 22.74 -1.54 -3.50
N LEU A 160 23.38 -0.38 -3.68
CA LEU A 160 23.94 0.38 -2.57
C LEU A 160 22.82 1.11 -1.84
N VAL A 161 22.65 0.86 -0.56
CA VAL A 161 21.63 1.54 0.27
C VAL A 161 22.35 2.49 1.21
N ASP A 162 22.08 3.79 1.04
CA ASP A 162 22.50 4.85 1.94
C ASP A 162 21.30 5.29 2.78
N PHE A 163 21.49 5.40 4.10
CA PHE A 163 20.41 5.66 5.05
C PHE A 163 20.79 6.72 6.06
N THR A 164 20.01 7.79 6.12
CA THR A 164 20.23 8.90 7.04
C THR A 164 18.97 9.23 7.84
N ILE A 165 19.13 9.57 9.12
CA ILE A 165 18.07 10.07 9.99
C ILE A 165 18.55 11.35 10.67
N ALA A 166 17.80 12.44 10.47
CA ALA A 166 18.03 13.70 11.17
C ALA A 166 17.87 13.55 12.70
N SER A 167 18.66 14.28 13.47
CA SER A 167 18.65 14.19 14.94
C SER A 167 17.26 14.45 15.54
N GLU A 168 16.56 15.44 15.00
CA GLU A 168 15.21 15.84 15.43
C GLU A 168 14.19 14.74 15.12
N ALA A 169 14.32 14.08 13.96
CA ALA A 169 13.46 12.98 13.56
C ALA A 169 13.63 11.76 14.48
N ARG A 170 14.85 11.47 14.96
CA ARG A 170 15.09 10.40 15.95
C ARG A 170 14.32 10.63 17.25
N ILE A 171 14.25 11.89 17.70
CA ILE A 171 13.51 12.27 18.91
C ILE A 171 12.01 12.11 18.68
N ALA A 172 11.50 12.58 17.53
CA ALA A 172 10.09 12.48 17.16
C ALA A 172 9.63 11.01 17.06
N LEU A 173 10.43 10.15 16.43
CA LEU A 173 10.13 8.72 16.30
C LEU A 173 9.98 8.01 17.64
N LYS A 174 10.75 8.40 18.66
CA LYS A 174 10.63 7.84 20.01
C LYS A 174 9.38 8.31 20.74
N LYS A 175 8.97 9.57 20.51
CA LYS A 175 7.90 10.21 21.26
C LYS A 175 6.50 9.84 20.77
N ASP A 176 6.33 9.72 19.45
CA ASP A 176 5.00 9.71 18.83
C ASP A 176 4.51 8.29 18.44
N ASN A 177 5.18 7.23 18.87
CA ASN A 177 4.86 5.84 18.48
C ASN A 177 4.76 5.63 16.96
N SER A 178 5.35 6.55 16.17
CA SER A 178 5.30 6.56 14.70
C SER A 178 6.35 5.64 14.07
N LEU A 179 7.22 5.04 14.88
CA LEU A 179 8.32 4.23 14.38
C LEU A 179 7.84 3.00 13.62
N GLU A 180 6.81 2.31 14.12
CA GLU A 180 6.26 1.14 13.44
C GLU A 180 5.71 1.49 12.05
N GLN A 181 4.96 2.58 11.96
CA GLN A 181 4.42 3.07 10.67
C GLN A 181 5.54 3.49 9.73
N THR A 182 6.54 4.21 10.26
CA THR A 182 7.74 4.60 9.50
C THR A 182 8.45 3.37 8.94
N MET A 183 8.63 2.33 9.75
CA MET A 183 9.25 1.08 9.30
C MET A 183 8.43 0.39 8.21
N GLN A 184 7.10 0.35 8.33
CA GLN A 184 6.23 -0.24 7.31
C GLN A 184 6.32 0.53 5.99
N ILE A 185 6.35 1.86 6.03
CA ILE A 185 6.51 2.71 4.84
C ILE A 185 7.87 2.46 4.19
N ILE A 186 8.96 2.49 4.96
CA ILE A 186 10.32 2.25 4.46
C ILE A 186 10.43 0.86 3.85
N LYS A 187 9.90 -0.15 4.55
CA LYS A 187 9.86 -1.53 4.07
C LYS A 187 9.25 -1.61 2.68
N GLU A 188 8.08 -1.00 2.50
CA GLU A 188 7.37 -1.06 1.23
C GLU A 188 8.08 -0.27 0.14
N LEU A 189 8.57 0.95 0.43
CA LEU A 189 9.30 1.77 -0.54
C LEU A 189 10.56 1.06 -1.03
N VAL A 190 11.38 0.57 -0.11
CA VAL A 190 12.66 -0.10 -0.45
C VAL A 190 12.41 -1.43 -1.15
N ASN A 191 11.44 -2.22 -0.68
CA ASN A 191 11.08 -3.50 -1.30
C ASN A 191 10.59 -3.30 -2.75
N ASN A 192 9.83 -2.24 -3.02
CA ASN A 192 9.39 -1.89 -4.36
C ASN A 192 10.56 -1.56 -5.29
N VAL A 193 11.58 -0.85 -4.82
CA VAL A 193 12.81 -0.63 -5.59
C VAL A 193 13.49 -1.96 -5.91
N TYR A 194 13.66 -2.84 -4.93
CA TYR A 194 14.26 -4.16 -5.17
C TYR A 194 13.44 -5.04 -6.11
N LYS A 195 12.11 -4.99 -6.05
CA LYS A 195 11.22 -5.79 -6.91
C LYS A 195 11.18 -5.26 -8.35
N HIS A 196 11.07 -3.96 -8.52
CA HIS A 196 10.62 -3.38 -9.78
C HIS A 196 11.65 -2.49 -10.49
N ALA A 197 12.58 -1.86 -9.77
CA ALA A 197 13.54 -0.96 -10.37
C ALA A 197 14.82 -1.70 -10.84
N ALA A 198 15.45 -1.13 -11.89
CA ALA A 198 16.81 -1.48 -12.30
C ALA A 198 17.85 -0.57 -11.60
N ALA A 199 17.65 -0.36 -10.30
CA ALA A 199 18.43 0.56 -9.51
C ALA A 199 19.82 0.01 -9.16
N THR A 200 20.79 0.91 -9.04
CA THR A 200 22.13 0.64 -8.49
C THR A 200 22.32 1.26 -7.11
N PHE A 201 21.53 2.28 -6.78
CA PHE A 201 21.53 2.87 -5.43
C PHE A 201 20.11 3.18 -4.93
N ILE A 202 19.98 3.23 -3.61
CA ILE A 202 18.83 3.76 -2.87
C ILE A 202 19.40 4.74 -1.85
N HIS A 203 18.88 5.97 -1.84
CA HIS A 203 19.10 6.93 -0.77
C HIS A 203 17.82 7.09 0.02
N LEU A 204 17.86 6.81 1.33
CA LEU A 204 16.74 6.90 2.25
C LEU A 204 17.04 7.94 3.31
N GLU A 205 16.17 8.94 3.43
CA GLU A 205 16.28 10.00 4.42
C GLU A 205 15.02 10.10 5.26
N ILE A 206 15.20 10.31 6.57
CA ILE A 206 14.11 10.62 7.50
C ILE A 206 14.42 11.95 8.18
N ALA A 207 13.53 12.93 8.00
CA ALA A 207 13.68 14.28 8.54
C ALA A 207 12.36 14.82 9.08
N LEU A 208 12.36 15.99 9.67
CA LEU A 208 11.16 16.77 9.96
C LEU A 208 11.06 17.92 8.97
N ASN A 209 9.84 18.22 8.50
CA ASN A 209 9.57 19.44 7.73
C ASN A 209 9.38 20.66 8.65
N GLU A 210 9.13 21.82 8.05
CA GLU A 210 8.89 23.10 8.77
C GLU A 210 7.68 23.02 9.72
N GLU A 211 6.70 22.16 9.41
CA GLU A 211 5.52 21.92 10.26
C GLU A 211 5.80 20.86 11.35
N SER A 212 7.04 20.45 11.54
CA SER A 212 7.47 19.37 12.46
C SER A 212 6.80 18.02 12.18
N LYS A 213 6.36 17.78 10.94
CA LYS A 213 5.86 16.48 10.48
C LYS A 213 7.03 15.62 10.01
N LEU A 214 6.90 14.32 10.23
CA LEU A 214 7.90 13.35 9.79
C LEU A 214 7.83 13.18 8.28
N VAL A 215 8.96 13.33 7.61
CA VAL A 215 9.13 13.15 6.17
C VAL A 215 10.09 12.00 5.92
N ILE A 216 9.65 11.06 5.11
CA ILE A 216 10.44 9.92 4.65
C ILE A 216 10.66 10.10 3.15
N THR A 217 11.90 10.25 2.74
CA THR A 217 12.30 10.39 1.33
C THR A 217 13.07 9.15 0.92
N CYS A 218 12.63 8.50 -0.16
CA CYS A 218 13.31 7.37 -0.78
C CYS A 218 13.63 7.73 -2.22
N GLN A 219 14.90 7.75 -2.58
CA GLN A 219 15.39 8.05 -3.92
C GLN A 219 16.11 6.84 -4.48
N ASN A 220 15.88 6.55 -5.75
CA ASN A 220 16.64 5.54 -6.47
C ASN A 220 16.88 5.95 -7.92
N ASP A 221 17.96 5.46 -8.50
CA ASP A 221 18.24 5.55 -9.93
C ASP A 221 17.50 4.47 -10.73
N GLY A 222 17.71 4.48 -12.04
CA GLY A 222 17.13 3.49 -12.96
C GLY A 222 15.64 3.68 -13.22
N ALA A 223 15.10 4.86 -12.93
CA ALA A 223 13.73 5.23 -13.28
C ALA A 223 13.55 5.30 -14.79
N LYS A 224 12.42 4.81 -15.28
CA LYS A 224 12.02 4.83 -16.68
C LYS A 224 10.88 5.80 -16.89
N PRO A 225 10.76 6.38 -18.10
CA PRO A 225 9.55 7.11 -18.47
C PRO A 225 8.32 6.23 -18.18
N ASN A 226 7.29 6.79 -17.58
CA ASN A 226 6.03 6.13 -17.16
C ASN A 226 6.10 5.29 -15.86
N ASP A 227 7.23 5.22 -15.15
CA ASP A 227 7.28 4.49 -13.88
C ASP A 227 6.31 5.10 -12.85
N ILE A 228 6.14 6.42 -12.84
CA ILE A 228 5.17 7.08 -11.96
C ILE A 228 3.75 6.64 -12.29
N GLU A 229 3.36 6.58 -13.58
CA GLU A 229 2.02 6.11 -13.97
C GLU A 229 1.80 4.65 -13.58
N ASN A 230 2.82 3.82 -13.76
CA ASN A 230 2.80 2.41 -13.35
C ASN A 230 2.66 2.26 -11.84
N ILE A 231 3.39 3.06 -11.05
CA ILE A 231 3.31 3.09 -9.59
C ILE A 231 1.90 3.51 -9.15
N LEU A 232 1.38 4.63 -9.67
CA LEU A 232 0.07 5.16 -9.30
C LEU A 232 -1.09 4.26 -9.73
N SER A 233 -0.93 3.49 -10.81
CA SER A 233 -1.92 2.52 -11.28
C SER A 233 -1.80 1.15 -10.58
N SER A 234 -0.74 0.91 -9.82
CA SER A 234 -0.53 -0.36 -9.13
C SER A 234 -1.55 -0.56 -8.02
N LYS A 235 -2.10 -1.79 -7.93
CA LYS A 235 -3.21 -2.12 -7.02
C LYS A 235 -2.75 -2.72 -5.68
N GLY A 236 -1.47 -2.91 -5.50
CA GLY A 236 -0.90 -3.59 -4.34
C GLY A 236 -0.26 -2.64 -3.33
N GLY A 237 1.06 -2.59 -3.32
CA GLY A 237 1.85 -1.83 -2.35
C GLY A 237 1.54 -0.34 -2.31
N MET A 238 1.21 0.27 -3.47
CA MET A 238 0.82 1.67 -3.52
C MET A 238 -0.48 1.95 -2.79
N LEU A 239 -1.47 1.06 -2.91
CA LEU A 239 -2.73 1.18 -2.16
C LEU A 239 -2.46 1.05 -0.66
N PHE A 240 -1.61 0.08 -0.26
CA PHE A 240 -1.21 -0.10 1.13
C PHE A 240 -0.54 1.17 1.70
N LEU A 241 0.45 1.73 0.99
CA LEU A 241 1.10 2.98 1.40
C LEU A 241 0.10 4.14 1.50
N THR A 242 -0.80 4.26 0.53
CA THR A 242 -1.82 5.32 0.51
C THR A 242 -2.76 5.19 1.70
N VAL A 243 -3.23 3.99 2.01
CA VAL A 243 -4.11 3.74 3.17
C VAL A 243 -3.38 4.01 4.48
N LEU A 244 -2.13 3.53 4.61
CA LEU A 244 -1.32 3.71 5.81
C LEU A 244 -1.00 5.18 6.07
N ILE A 245 -0.60 5.92 5.04
CA ILE A 245 -0.18 7.32 5.16
C ILE A 245 -1.40 8.24 5.33
N ASN A 246 -2.44 8.09 4.49
CA ASN A 246 -3.64 8.93 4.56
C ASN A 246 -4.45 8.68 5.83
N GLY A 247 -4.49 7.42 6.32
CA GLY A 247 -5.14 7.08 7.59
C GLY A 247 -4.54 7.81 8.80
N ASN A 248 -3.32 8.34 8.65
CA ASN A 248 -2.64 9.16 9.66
C ASN A 248 -2.56 10.65 9.27
N GLY A 249 -3.40 11.12 8.35
CA GLY A 249 -3.43 12.53 7.93
C GLY A 249 -2.19 12.98 7.16
N GLY A 250 -1.46 12.04 6.57
CA GLY A 250 -0.28 12.30 5.74
C GLY A 250 -0.59 12.25 4.24
N ASN A 251 0.44 12.37 3.43
CA ASN A 251 0.39 12.19 1.98
C ASN A 251 1.67 11.56 1.44
N ILE A 252 1.59 10.98 0.25
CA ILE A 252 2.76 10.47 -0.49
C ILE A 252 2.79 11.07 -1.89
N GLN A 253 3.97 11.47 -2.35
CA GLN A 253 4.19 12.04 -3.67
C GLN A 253 5.37 11.34 -4.35
N TYR A 254 5.31 11.26 -5.67
CA TYR A 254 6.36 10.70 -6.51
C TYR A 254 6.81 11.76 -7.52
N LEU A 255 8.12 11.91 -7.66
CA LEU A 255 8.76 12.80 -8.62
C LEU A 255 9.85 12.02 -9.36
N GLU A 256 9.84 12.06 -10.68
CA GLU A 256 10.94 11.57 -11.52
C GLU A 256 11.65 12.77 -12.12
N LYS A 257 12.97 12.81 -11.97
CA LYS A 257 13.82 13.82 -12.57
C LYS A 257 15.18 13.23 -12.88
N ASP A 258 15.62 13.40 -14.11
CA ASP A 258 16.95 12.99 -14.60
C ASP A 258 17.26 11.49 -14.32
N GLY A 259 16.25 10.61 -14.45
CA GLY A 259 16.38 9.17 -14.21
C GLY A 259 16.40 8.77 -12.73
N ILE A 260 16.16 9.73 -11.83
CA ILE A 260 16.01 9.49 -10.38
C ILE A 260 14.53 9.57 -10.01
N LEU A 261 14.00 8.50 -9.43
CA LEU A 261 12.69 8.48 -8.84
C LEU A 261 12.77 8.82 -7.35
N THR A 262 12.02 9.81 -6.94
CA THR A 262 11.91 10.24 -5.55
C THR A 262 10.50 10.00 -5.06
N ALA A 263 10.35 9.18 -4.03
CA ALA A 263 9.13 9.00 -3.27
C ALA A 263 9.24 9.78 -1.95
N THR A 264 8.31 10.69 -1.69
CA THR A 264 8.27 11.50 -0.46
C THR A 264 6.98 11.23 0.28
N ALA A 265 7.06 10.60 1.43
CA ALA A 265 5.94 10.36 2.33
C ALA A 265 6.01 11.33 3.52
N VAL A 266 4.93 12.07 3.76
CA VAL A 266 4.77 12.95 4.91
C VAL A 266 3.77 12.32 5.85
N LEU A 267 4.15 12.08 7.11
CA LEU A 267 3.26 11.55 8.14
C LEU A 267 2.60 12.69 8.89
N GLY A 268 1.27 12.65 9.01
CA GLY A 268 0.52 13.54 9.90
C GLY A 268 0.81 13.21 11.37
N ARG A 269 0.74 14.20 12.24
CA ARG A 269 0.70 13.93 13.69
C ARG A 269 -0.67 13.33 14.02
N LYS A 270 -0.69 12.22 14.76
CA LYS A 270 -1.90 11.84 15.49
C LYS A 270 -2.16 12.94 16.52
N ASN A 271 -3.23 13.71 16.33
CA ASN A 271 -3.70 14.59 17.39
C ASN A 271 -4.07 13.72 18.59
N GLU A 272 -3.39 13.91 19.72
CA GLU A 272 -3.76 13.33 21.02
C GLU A 272 -5.01 14.00 21.62
N ASP A 273 -5.78 14.78 20.86
CA ASP A 273 -7.00 15.45 21.29
C ASP A 273 -8.25 14.82 20.65
N ILE A 274 -8.63 13.64 21.14
CA ILE A 274 -10.03 13.29 21.31
C ILE A 274 -10.14 12.59 22.68
N THR A 275 -10.05 13.39 23.72
CA THR A 275 -10.67 13.05 25.00
C THR A 275 -12.13 13.47 24.87
N ILE A 276 -13.01 12.49 24.70
CA ILE A 276 -14.45 12.63 24.99
C ILE A 276 -14.75 11.66 26.12
#